data_efaa6431f5cdfd452db2ce5edbc1e43c
#
_entry.id   efaa6431f5cdfd452db2ce5edbc1e43c
#
_cell.length_a   1.000
_cell.length_b   1.000
_cell.length_c   1.000
_cell.angle_alpha   90.00
_cell.angle_beta   90.00
_cell.angle_gamma   90.00
#
_symmetry.space_group_name_H-M   'P 1'
#
loop_
_entity.id
_entity.type
_entity.pdbx_description
1 polymer ?
#
loop_
_entity_poly.entity_id
_entity_poly.type
_entity_poly.pdbx_seq_one_letter_code
_entity_poly.pdbx_strand_id
1 'polypeptide(L)'
;METPTDKLIEIIEIIKGKITPETDIIWTRYNSIDELNTDLSNLVQGIRTNDASTFSKLEFLFAPTGSFQELSIDNGWGEEFIQLSTIFDHQIEILKSNSQQDNITQKPFKI
;
A
#
# COMPACT_ATOMS: atom_id res chain seq x y z
N MET A 1 -1.29 3.22 20.53
CA MET A 1 -0.47 4.03 19.61
C MET A 1 -0.34 3.33 18.28
N GLU A 2 -0.56 4.07 17.19
CA GLU A 2 -0.49 3.45 15.88
C GLU A 2 0.94 3.30 15.39
N THR A 3 1.25 2.14 14.86
CA THR A 3 2.54 1.86 14.24
C THR A 3 2.43 2.13 12.74
N PRO A 4 3.57 2.22 12.01
CA PRO A 4 3.50 2.29 10.55
C PRO A 4 2.71 1.15 9.94
N THR A 5 2.82 -0.05 10.49
CA THR A 5 2.05 -1.21 10.03
C THR A 5 0.54 -0.95 10.18
N ASP A 6 0.12 -0.42 11.33
CA ASP A 6 -1.29 -0.10 11.55
C ASP A 6 -1.79 0.93 10.56
N LYS A 7 -0.96 1.96 10.28
CA LYS A 7 -1.33 2.99 9.31
C LYS A 7 -1.49 2.43 7.90
N LEU A 8 -0.59 1.53 7.49
CA LEU A 8 -0.68 0.92 6.16
C LEU A 8 -1.95 0.09 6.05
N ILE A 9 -2.29 -0.67 7.08
CA ILE A 9 -3.53 -1.46 7.08
C ILE A 9 -4.74 -0.53 6.98
N GLU A 10 -4.72 0.57 7.71
CA GLU A 10 -5.82 1.54 7.67
C GLU A 10 -6.02 2.07 6.25
N ILE A 11 -4.92 2.41 5.56
CA ILE A 11 -5.00 2.90 4.18
C ILE A 11 -5.67 1.87 3.28
N ILE A 12 -5.27 0.60 3.38
CA ILE A 12 -5.85 -0.45 2.55
C ILE A 12 -7.33 -0.64 2.89
N GLU A 13 -7.69 -0.57 4.17
CA GLU A 13 -9.11 -0.70 4.56
C GLU A 13 -9.94 0.46 4.01
N ILE A 14 -9.38 1.67 3.97
CA ILE A 14 -10.06 2.81 3.36
C ILE A 14 -10.30 2.53 1.87
N ILE A 15 -9.29 2.04 1.17
CA ILE A 15 -9.44 1.70 -0.24
C ILE A 15 -10.50 0.63 -0.42
N LYS A 16 -10.48 -0.42 0.41
CA LYS A 16 -11.50 -1.47 0.34
C LYS A 16 -12.91 -0.89 0.49
N GLY A 17 -13.06 0.09 1.37
CA GLY A 17 -14.35 0.72 1.59
C GLY A 17 -14.87 1.48 0.39
N LYS A 18 -14.01 1.80 -0.58
CA LYS A 18 -14.43 2.51 -1.78
C LYS A 18 -14.87 1.59 -2.90
N ILE A 19 -14.64 0.28 -2.76
CA ILE A 19 -14.93 -0.68 -3.82
C ILE A 19 -16.40 -1.10 -3.73
N THR A 20 -17.10 -1.01 -4.86
CA THR A 20 -18.50 -1.43 -4.98
C THR A 20 -18.62 -2.31 -6.22
N PRO A 21 -19.78 -2.99 -6.40
CA PRO A 21 -19.97 -3.79 -7.62
C PRO A 21 -19.88 -2.95 -8.91
N GLU A 22 -20.08 -1.64 -8.81
CA GLU A 22 -20.03 -0.74 -9.97
C GLU A 22 -18.66 -0.10 -10.17
N THR A 23 -17.68 -0.43 -9.36
CA THR A 23 -16.35 0.15 -9.47
C THR A 23 -15.75 -0.14 -10.84
N ASP A 24 -15.20 0.90 -11.47
CA ASP A 24 -14.53 0.79 -12.77
C ASP A 24 -13.10 0.33 -12.55
N ILE A 25 -12.73 -0.80 -13.16
CA ILE A 25 -11.38 -1.37 -13.01
C ILE A 25 -10.66 -1.49 -14.35
N ILE A 26 -11.17 -0.84 -15.40
CA ILE A 26 -10.70 -1.04 -16.77
C ILE A 26 -9.19 -0.79 -16.91
N TRP A 27 -8.68 0.25 -16.27
CA TRP A 27 -7.28 0.64 -16.43
C TRP A 27 -6.38 0.07 -15.32
N THR A 28 -6.89 -0.86 -14.52
CA THR A 28 -6.12 -1.50 -13.47
C THR A 28 -5.60 -2.85 -13.97
N ARG A 29 -4.73 -3.46 -13.15
CA ARG A 29 -4.24 -4.80 -13.43
C ARG A 29 -5.26 -5.89 -13.10
N TYR A 30 -6.39 -5.53 -12.53
CA TYR A 30 -7.38 -6.51 -12.04
C TYR A 30 -8.39 -6.83 -13.11
N ASN A 31 -8.80 -8.09 -13.18
CA ASN A 31 -9.76 -8.57 -14.17
C ASN A 31 -11.19 -8.61 -13.63
N SER A 32 -11.37 -8.51 -12.32
CA SER A 32 -12.70 -8.52 -11.71
C SER A 32 -12.66 -7.81 -10.37
N ILE A 33 -13.84 -7.40 -9.91
CA ILE A 33 -13.98 -6.79 -8.59
C ILE A 33 -13.60 -7.81 -7.50
N ASP A 34 -13.96 -9.08 -7.70
CA ASP A 34 -13.60 -10.13 -6.75
C ASP A 34 -12.10 -10.28 -6.64
N GLU A 35 -11.38 -10.23 -7.77
CA GLU A 35 -9.93 -10.31 -7.76
C GLU A 35 -9.34 -9.15 -6.98
N LEU A 36 -9.84 -7.95 -7.22
CA LEU A 36 -9.38 -6.75 -6.51
C LEU A 36 -9.60 -6.89 -5.01
N ASN A 37 -10.80 -7.28 -4.60
CA ASN A 37 -11.12 -7.42 -3.18
C ASN A 37 -10.26 -8.49 -2.52
N THR A 38 -10.05 -9.61 -3.20
CA THR A 38 -9.19 -10.68 -2.68
C THR A 38 -7.77 -10.17 -2.48
N ASP A 39 -7.26 -9.42 -3.46
CA ASP A 39 -5.90 -8.91 -3.38
C ASP A 39 -5.76 -7.91 -2.23
N LEU A 40 -6.75 -7.02 -2.05
CA LEU A 40 -6.72 -6.06 -0.94
C LEU A 40 -6.68 -6.78 0.40
N SER A 41 -7.47 -7.85 0.55
CA SER A 41 -7.45 -8.64 1.79
C SER A 41 -6.10 -9.32 1.99
N ASN A 42 -5.51 -9.84 0.93
CA ASN A 42 -4.20 -10.47 0.99
C ASN A 42 -3.11 -9.47 1.37
N LEU A 43 -3.23 -8.23 0.88
CA LEU A 43 -2.29 -7.17 1.24
C LEU A 43 -2.33 -6.90 2.75
N VAL A 44 -3.53 -6.85 3.33
CA VAL A 44 -3.67 -6.63 4.77
C VAL A 44 -2.94 -7.75 5.53
N GLN A 45 -3.16 -9.00 5.12
CA GLN A 45 -2.50 -10.12 5.78
C GLN A 45 -0.98 -10.06 5.63
N GLY A 46 -0.50 -9.72 4.44
CA GLY A 46 0.93 -9.59 4.21
C GLY A 46 1.56 -8.50 5.06
N ILE A 47 0.85 -7.38 5.25
CA ILE A 47 1.33 -6.32 6.12
C ILE A 47 1.41 -6.83 7.56
N ARG A 48 0.39 -7.54 8.02
CA ARG A 48 0.37 -8.06 9.39
C ARG A 48 1.51 -9.03 9.65
N THR A 49 1.89 -9.82 8.65
CA THR A 49 2.96 -10.80 8.80
C THR A 49 4.32 -10.26 8.39
N ASN A 50 4.40 -8.97 8.07
CA ASN A 50 5.65 -8.29 7.70
C ASN A 50 6.33 -8.97 6.50
N ASP A 51 5.55 -9.29 5.48
CA ASP A 51 6.00 -9.99 4.29
C ASP A 51 6.66 -9.02 3.32
N ALA A 52 7.95 -9.21 3.05
CA ALA A 52 8.71 -8.30 2.18
C ALA A 52 8.11 -8.21 0.78
N SER A 53 7.59 -9.30 0.25
CA SER A 53 6.99 -9.27 -1.09
C SER A 53 5.73 -8.42 -1.11
N THR A 54 4.99 -8.38 0.01
CA THR A 54 3.82 -7.53 0.12
C THR A 54 4.22 -6.05 0.05
N PHE A 55 5.28 -5.66 0.74
CA PHE A 55 5.71 -4.27 0.71
C PHE A 55 6.18 -3.85 -0.68
N SER A 56 6.87 -4.73 -1.40
CA SER A 56 7.26 -4.46 -2.79
C SER A 56 6.02 -4.28 -3.68
N LYS A 57 5.02 -5.13 -3.48
CA LYS A 57 3.78 -5.04 -4.25
C LYS A 57 3.02 -3.75 -3.94
N LEU A 58 2.99 -3.34 -2.67
CA LEU A 58 2.35 -2.10 -2.28
C LEU A 58 3.01 -0.91 -2.97
N GLU A 59 4.34 -0.86 -3.01
CA GLU A 59 5.04 0.23 -3.67
C GLU A 59 4.69 0.28 -5.15
N PHE A 60 4.55 -0.87 -5.79
CA PHE A 60 4.15 -0.95 -7.19
C PHE A 60 2.73 -0.43 -7.39
N LEU A 61 1.80 -0.83 -6.51
CA LEU A 61 0.40 -0.44 -6.65
C LEU A 61 0.17 1.05 -6.37
N PHE A 62 0.95 1.64 -5.47
CA PHE A 62 0.85 3.06 -5.13
C PHE A 62 1.68 3.96 -6.04
N ALA A 63 2.48 3.39 -6.93
CA ALA A 63 3.32 4.18 -7.83
C ALA A 63 2.47 5.05 -8.75
N PRO A 64 3.02 6.17 -9.24
CA PRO A 64 2.33 6.96 -10.27
C PRO A 64 1.98 6.07 -11.45
N THR A 65 0.78 6.25 -11.99
CA THR A 65 0.19 5.44 -13.06
C THR A 65 -0.02 3.97 -12.70
N GLY A 66 0.13 3.63 -11.41
CA GLY A 66 -0.18 2.27 -10.94
C GLY A 66 -1.68 2.04 -10.84
N SER A 67 -2.05 0.80 -10.52
CA SER A 67 -3.46 0.40 -10.48
C SER A 67 -4.29 1.23 -9.51
N PHE A 68 -3.75 1.57 -8.35
CA PHE A 68 -4.54 2.31 -7.37
C PHE A 68 -4.79 3.74 -7.82
N GLN A 69 -3.82 4.38 -8.49
CA GLN A 69 -4.05 5.71 -9.03
C GLN A 69 -5.13 5.69 -10.10
N GLU A 70 -5.03 4.74 -11.04
CA GLU A 70 -6.02 4.63 -12.11
C GLU A 70 -7.41 4.32 -11.54
N LEU A 71 -7.46 3.42 -10.56
CA LEU A 71 -8.71 3.10 -9.89
C LEU A 71 -9.36 4.34 -9.27
N SER A 72 -8.56 5.15 -8.59
CA SER A 72 -9.07 6.33 -7.90
C SER A 72 -9.58 7.38 -8.88
N ILE A 73 -8.84 7.60 -9.95
CA ILE A 73 -9.23 8.59 -10.96
C ILE A 73 -10.53 8.17 -11.64
N ASP A 74 -10.59 6.90 -12.05
CA ASP A 74 -11.76 6.40 -12.78
C ASP A 74 -13.02 6.36 -11.93
N ASN A 75 -12.88 6.35 -10.61
CA ASN A 75 -14.01 6.22 -9.69
C ASN A 75 -14.24 7.46 -8.84
N GLY A 76 -13.57 8.57 -9.15
CA GLY A 76 -13.92 9.88 -8.59
C GLY A 76 -13.30 10.20 -7.23
N TRP A 77 -12.26 9.46 -6.79
CA TRP A 77 -11.60 9.77 -5.52
C TRP A 77 -10.09 9.98 -5.69
N GLY A 78 -9.72 10.57 -6.84
CA GLY A 78 -8.30 10.81 -7.13
C GLY A 78 -7.62 11.74 -6.14
N GLU A 79 -8.31 12.79 -5.67
CA GLU A 79 -7.71 13.70 -4.69
C GLU A 79 -7.48 13.01 -3.35
N GLU A 80 -8.44 12.20 -2.93
CA GLU A 80 -8.28 11.45 -1.69
C GLU A 80 -7.13 10.45 -1.82
N PHE A 81 -6.99 9.84 -2.99
CA PHE A 81 -5.87 8.92 -3.22
C PHE A 81 -4.53 9.62 -3.05
N ILE A 82 -4.40 10.86 -3.52
CA ILE A 82 -3.16 11.62 -3.35
C ILE A 82 -2.81 11.73 -1.87
N GLN A 83 -3.80 12.01 -1.04
CA GLN A 83 -3.59 12.11 0.40
C GLN A 83 -3.18 10.76 0.99
N LEU A 84 -3.87 9.69 0.60
CA LEU A 84 -3.53 8.35 1.07
C LEU A 84 -2.12 7.94 0.63
N SER A 85 -1.77 8.28 -0.60
CA SER A 85 -0.45 7.97 -1.15
C SER A 85 0.65 8.70 -0.39
N THR A 86 0.41 9.96 -0.01
CA THR A 86 1.37 10.73 0.77
C THR A 86 1.60 10.08 2.13
N ILE A 87 0.53 9.65 2.79
CA ILE A 87 0.64 8.96 4.08
C ILE A 87 1.38 7.63 3.87
N PHE A 88 1.04 6.91 2.81
CA PHE A 88 1.70 5.64 2.49
C PHE A 88 3.20 5.83 2.35
N ASP A 89 3.61 6.81 1.54
CA ASP A 89 5.03 7.07 1.30
C ASP A 89 5.76 7.34 2.61
N HIS A 90 5.15 8.14 3.47
CA HIS A 90 5.76 8.48 4.76
C HIS A 90 5.93 7.24 5.64
N GLN A 91 4.92 6.38 5.69
CA GLN A 91 5.00 5.17 6.53
C GLN A 91 6.02 4.18 5.98
N ILE A 92 6.09 4.04 4.65
CA ILE A 92 7.09 3.17 4.03
C ILE A 92 8.50 3.67 4.32
N GLU A 93 8.71 4.99 4.29
CA GLU A 93 10.00 5.58 4.63
C GLU A 93 10.40 5.23 6.05
N ILE A 94 9.47 5.32 6.98
CA ILE A 94 9.75 4.98 8.38
C ILE A 94 10.19 3.52 8.48
N LEU A 95 9.47 2.62 7.82
CA LEU A 95 9.81 1.20 7.85
C LEU A 95 11.18 0.93 7.25
N LYS A 96 11.51 1.58 6.14
CA LYS A 96 12.81 1.42 5.50
C LYS A 96 13.93 1.98 6.37
N SER A 97 13.70 3.12 7.01
CA SER A 97 14.69 3.72 7.91
C SER A 97 14.98 2.80 9.08
N ASN A 98 13.94 2.21 9.66
CA ASN A 98 14.13 1.29 10.78
C ASN A 98 14.97 0.08 10.37
N SER A 99 14.71 -0.48 9.18
CA SER A 99 15.50 -1.58 8.66
C SER A 99 16.95 -1.18 8.43
N GLN A 100 17.17 0.01 7.87
CA GLN A 100 18.51 0.50 7.60
C GLN A 100 19.29 0.75 8.88
N GLN A 101 18.62 1.28 9.91
CA GLN A 101 19.26 1.49 11.19
C GLN A 101 19.73 0.17 11.80
N ASP A 102 18.90 -0.86 11.72
CA ASP A 102 19.27 -2.17 12.19
C ASP A 102 20.49 -2.69 11.47
N ASN A 103 20.55 -2.52 10.16
CA ASN A 103 21.69 -2.94 9.36
C ASN A 103 22.96 -2.19 9.76
N ILE A 104 22.85 -0.88 9.95
CA ILE A 104 23.98 -0.06 10.34
C ILE A 104 24.51 -0.50 11.70
N THR A 105 23.61 -0.76 12.63
CA THR A 105 23.98 -1.20 13.96
C THR A 105 24.74 -2.51 13.92
N GLN A 106 24.38 -3.39 13.03
CA GLN A 106 25.02 -4.69 12.89
C GLN A 106 26.37 -4.64 12.21
N LYS A 107 26.71 -3.52 11.54
CA LYS A 107 28.00 -3.33 10.89
C LYS A 107 28.85 -2.46 11.78
N PRO A 108 29.46 -2.99 12.77
CA PRO A 108 30.30 -2.17 13.61
C PRO A 108 31.52 -1.74 12.88
N PHE A 109 31.53 -1.58 12.10
CA PHE A 109 32.16 -1.04 11.67
C PHE A 109 33.14 -0.75 11.57
N LYS A 110 33.07 -0.89 11.25
CA LYS A 110 33.65 -0.65 11.04
C LYS A 110 34.40 -0.01 11.18
N ILE A 111 34.73 -0.06 11.42
CA ILE A 111 35.30 0.52 11.53
C ILE A 111 35.86 0.78 11.39
#